data_15392bc93566150317db3d3c35c4cb8b
#
_entry.id   15392bc93566150317db3d3c35c4cb8b
#
_cell.length_a   1.000
_cell.length_b   1.000
_cell.length_c   1.000
_cell.angle_alpha   90.00
_cell.angle_beta   90.00
_cell.angle_gamma   90.00
#
_symmetry.space_group_name_H-M   'P 1'
#
loop_
_entity.id
_entity.type
_entity.pdbx_description
1 polymer ?
#
loop_
_entity_poly.entity_id
_entity_poly.type
_entity_poly.pdbx_seq_one_letter_code
_entity_poly.pdbx_strand_id
1 'polypeptide(L)'
;GTIAWRRTADDGSAWEVLWQNDSLPTNQHTRGGAQPSIADLNGDGRPEVIIGNVVLDGPTGYGPSDPELPAGALAWDGRDLEGTLPGANLGIGNNAFLGPVSTVADLDLDGLQEVVAGNTVYNYDGSERWTHGYTTTNSSCGGSLDCDGYNAVGNFDGDDEAEVVIIREGELFVLNHDGSPVAGIALPIRIPGAPGDVSEPSYSPSAYVPTEPLYDEDGDLLPPERILCGGALLLAAFDAAGDPIMSGGSQVVVSTAGANESGPPTVADFDGDGFAEVGTASSTAYVVFDFQCTGDPLPAECERPWVRWMVPNDDCSSRATGSSVFDFEGDGSAEVIYADENTFRIFRGADGAILYEDDTQSSNTRVEMPIVVDVDNDGKSEVVIPEPNRNAERGGIEIWEDAENNWVRTRRIWNQHAYSVTNVSEDGQIPRSPTPNWLSSRLNNFRQNVQPGGLFDAPDFVVRSIRRLDCDASQYTLELVVGNDGSLSVPAGILTQLLVTTQDGRELELPSVATTDWLLPGQSESFELVFDIPEGPEVTSIVVSASVDDDGAGGQQYNECEEENNTADSNSMSCPTVQ
;
A
#
# COMPACT_ATOMS: atom_id res chain seq x y z
N GLY A 1 15.17 -4.28 -22.12
CA GLY A 1 14.85 -2.85 -22.28
C GLY A 1 13.59 -2.47 -21.56
N THR A 2 13.40 -1.20 -21.31
CA THR A 2 12.24 -0.61 -20.66
C THR A 2 11.40 0.10 -21.70
N ILE A 3 10.08 -0.01 -21.61
CA ILE A 3 9.13 0.63 -22.52
C ILE A 3 8.09 1.35 -21.68
N ALA A 4 7.90 2.64 -21.93
CA ALA A 4 6.78 3.40 -21.42
C ALA A 4 5.66 3.49 -22.45
N TRP A 5 4.44 3.32 -22.00
CA TRP A 5 3.24 3.39 -22.81
C TRP A 5 2.35 4.53 -22.34
N ARG A 6 1.71 5.21 -23.28
CA ARG A 6 0.70 6.22 -22.99
C ARG A 6 -0.64 5.77 -23.55
N ARG A 7 -1.69 5.87 -22.73
CA ARG A 7 -3.07 5.70 -23.18
C ARG A 7 -3.48 6.89 -24.06
N THR A 8 -4.03 6.60 -25.22
CA THR A 8 -4.43 7.62 -26.22
C THR A 8 -5.94 7.74 -26.41
N ALA A 9 -6.71 6.82 -25.82
CA ALA A 9 -8.17 6.87 -25.84
C ALA A 9 -8.73 6.70 -24.43
N ASP A 10 -9.73 7.49 -24.07
CA ASP A 10 -10.34 7.50 -22.73
C ASP A 10 -11.04 6.17 -22.38
N ASP A 11 -11.48 5.42 -23.38
CA ASP A 11 -12.07 4.09 -23.23
C ASP A 11 -11.03 2.96 -23.08
N GLY A 12 -9.74 3.29 -22.98
CA GLY A 12 -8.66 2.32 -22.85
C GLY A 12 -8.37 1.51 -24.10
N SER A 13 -8.99 1.80 -25.24
CA SER A 13 -8.89 1.00 -26.47
C SER A 13 -7.61 1.24 -27.27
N ALA A 14 -6.88 2.33 -27.00
CA ALA A 14 -5.69 2.68 -27.75
C ALA A 14 -4.53 3.11 -26.84
N TRP A 15 -3.34 2.58 -27.16
CA TRP A 15 -2.08 2.86 -26.48
C TRP A 15 -1.00 3.16 -27.51
N GLU A 16 -0.06 4.01 -27.17
CA GLU A 16 1.14 4.25 -27.97
C GLU A 16 2.40 4.13 -27.10
N VAL A 17 3.52 3.76 -27.72
CA VAL A 17 4.82 3.79 -27.06
C VAL A 17 5.23 5.23 -26.88
N LEU A 18 5.39 5.66 -25.64
CA LEU A 18 5.87 6.98 -25.31
C LEU A 18 7.38 7.08 -25.55
N TRP A 19 8.12 6.11 -25.02
CA TRP A 19 9.54 5.93 -25.26
C TRP A 19 9.95 4.47 -25.01
N GLN A 20 11.11 4.09 -25.53
CA GLN A 20 11.73 2.79 -25.32
C GLN A 20 13.23 2.96 -25.14
N ASN A 21 13.78 2.32 -24.13
CA ASN A 21 15.22 2.23 -23.88
C ASN A 21 15.66 0.77 -23.93
N ASP A 22 16.47 0.43 -24.93
CA ASP A 22 17.03 -0.92 -25.12
C ASP A 22 18.46 -1.05 -24.56
N SER A 23 18.99 0.05 -23.98
CA SER A 23 20.39 0.12 -23.55
C SER A 23 20.62 -0.43 -22.16
N LEU A 24 19.54 -0.79 -21.43
CA LEU A 24 19.68 -1.34 -20.09
C LEU A 24 20.42 -2.68 -20.14
N PRO A 25 21.38 -2.89 -19.25
CA PRO A 25 22.14 -4.11 -19.21
C PRO A 25 21.26 -5.32 -18.91
N THR A 26 21.48 -6.37 -19.68
CA THR A 26 20.58 -7.53 -19.75
C THR A 26 20.73 -8.55 -18.63
N ASN A 27 21.73 -8.45 -17.75
CA ASN A 27 22.11 -9.58 -16.91
C ASN A 27 21.76 -9.45 -15.43
N GLN A 28 21.51 -8.26 -14.91
CA GLN A 28 21.20 -8.05 -13.50
C GLN A 28 19.83 -7.37 -13.29
N HIS A 29 19.45 -6.45 -14.16
CA HIS A 29 18.23 -5.64 -14.03
C HIS A 29 16.99 -6.21 -14.78
N THR A 30 17.04 -7.41 -15.29
CA THR A 30 15.96 -8.01 -16.09
C THR A 30 15.57 -9.42 -15.66
N ARG A 31 16.03 -9.90 -14.53
CA ARG A 31 15.56 -11.20 -14.02
C ARG A 31 14.22 -11.02 -13.33
N GLY A 32 13.25 -11.68 -13.85
CA GLY A 32 11.93 -12.01 -13.42
C GLY A 32 11.36 -11.31 -12.18
N GLY A 33 11.08 -10.00 -12.20
CA GLY A 33 10.45 -9.35 -11.09
C GLY A 33 10.99 -7.95 -10.79
N ALA A 34 11.70 -7.31 -11.72
CA ALA A 34 12.05 -5.90 -11.57
C ALA A 34 10.78 -5.06 -11.34
N GLN A 35 10.74 -4.33 -10.27
CA GLN A 35 9.62 -3.48 -9.88
C GLN A 35 10.13 -2.03 -9.86
N PRO A 36 9.85 -1.24 -10.91
CA PRO A 36 10.32 0.11 -10.99
C PRO A 36 9.63 1.01 -9.96
N SER A 37 10.40 1.96 -9.42
CA SER A 37 9.88 3.10 -8.69
C SER A 37 9.82 4.33 -9.59
N ILE A 38 8.96 5.28 -9.26
CA ILE A 38 8.77 6.53 -9.99
C ILE A 38 8.82 7.68 -8.99
N ALA A 39 9.75 8.60 -9.19
CA ALA A 39 9.93 9.76 -8.32
C ALA A 39 10.56 10.92 -9.09
N ASP A 40 10.29 12.14 -8.69
CA ASP A 40 11.00 13.33 -9.17
C ASP A 40 12.22 13.56 -8.26
N LEU A 41 13.35 12.93 -8.62
CA LEU A 41 14.54 12.89 -7.77
C LEU A 41 15.20 14.27 -7.61
N ASN A 42 15.14 15.07 -8.64
CA ASN A 42 15.86 16.34 -8.74
C ASN A 42 14.94 17.58 -8.59
N GLY A 43 13.64 17.37 -8.40
CA GLY A 43 12.65 18.41 -8.21
C GLY A 43 12.35 19.25 -9.47
N ASP A 44 12.64 18.74 -10.67
CA ASP A 44 12.44 19.48 -11.91
C ASP A 44 10.99 19.40 -12.47
N GLY A 45 10.17 18.53 -11.91
CA GLY A 45 8.78 18.28 -12.29
C GLY A 45 8.61 17.24 -13.39
N ARG A 46 9.65 16.42 -13.61
CA ARG A 46 9.66 15.30 -14.56
C ARG A 46 10.10 14.04 -13.80
N PRO A 47 9.15 13.20 -13.40
CA PRO A 47 9.51 12.00 -12.63
C PRO A 47 10.44 11.07 -13.40
N GLU A 48 11.47 10.62 -12.73
CA GLU A 48 12.38 9.58 -13.18
C GLU A 48 11.77 8.19 -12.99
N VAL A 49 12.22 7.23 -13.79
CA VAL A 49 11.95 5.80 -13.62
C VAL A 49 13.20 5.13 -13.08
N ILE A 50 13.08 4.58 -11.88
CA ILE A 50 14.17 3.96 -11.13
C ILE A 50 14.03 2.44 -11.18
N ILE A 51 15.09 1.74 -11.59
CA ILE A 51 15.15 0.28 -11.65
C ILE A 51 16.40 -0.18 -10.90
N GLY A 52 16.23 -0.48 -9.62
CA GLY A 52 17.36 -0.73 -8.73
C GLY A 52 18.25 0.51 -8.61
N ASN A 53 19.49 0.40 -9.06
CA ASN A 53 20.46 1.49 -9.10
C ASN A 53 20.65 2.10 -10.51
N VAL A 54 19.65 1.99 -11.37
CA VAL A 54 19.63 2.62 -12.69
C VAL A 54 18.46 3.57 -12.77
N VAL A 55 18.71 4.81 -13.21
CA VAL A 55 17.71 5.85 -13.33
C VAL A 55 17.58 6.31 -14.78
N LEU A 56 16.35 6.32 -15.24
CA LEU A 56 15.94 6.83 -16.54
C LEU A 56 15.17 8.12 -16.35
N ASP A 57 15.48 9.11 -17.19
CA ASP A 57 14.77 10.39 -17.19
C ASP A 57 13.29 10.22 -17.59
N GLY A 58 12.43 10.99 -16.94
CA GLY A 58 10.99 10.93 -17.10
C GLY A 58 10.48 11.37 -18.47
N PRO A 59 9.19 11.18 -18.76
CA PRO A 59 8.61 11.57 -20.03
C PRO A 59 8.56 13.09 -20.18
N THR A 60 8.86 13.58 -21.38
CA THR A 60 8.72 15.01 -21.70
C THR A 60 7.26 15.45 -21.62
N GLY A 61 6.99 16.56 -20.95
CA GLY A 61 5.64 17.16 -20.88
C GLY A 61 5.11 17.41 -19.48
N TYR A 62 5.81 16.99 -18.45
CA TYR A 62 5.49 17.22 -17.05
C TYR A 62 6.50 18.19 -16.41
N GLY A 63 6.45 19.46 -16.77
CA GLY A 63 7.30 20.50 -16.20
C GLY A 63 8.45 20.98 -17.11
N PRO A 64 9.36 21.80 -16.60
CA PRO A 64 10.48 22.32 -17.38
C PRO A 64 11.40 21.16 -17.75
N SER A 65 11.37 20.76 -19.02
CA SER A 65 12.22 19.69 -19.53
C SER A 65 13.69 20.02 -19.34
N ASP A 66 14.46 19.08 -18.84
CA ASP A 66 15.90 19.11 -19.06
C ASP A 66 16.12 19.00 -20.59
N PRO A 67 16.62 20.06 -21.24
CA PRO A 67 16.78 20.04 -22.69
C PRO A 67 17.88 19.11 -23.15
N GLU A 68 18.67 18.54 -22.23
CA GLU A 68 19.84 17.74 -22.52
C GLU A 68 19.51 16.23 -22.61
N LEU A 69 18.48 15.76 -21.90
CA LEU A 69 18.09 14.34 -21.90
C LEU A 69 16.70 14.12 -22.50
N PRO A 70 16.57 13.29 -23.53
CA PRO A 70 15.25 12.88 -24.02
C PRO A 70 14.58 11.90 -23.06
N ALA A 71 13.25 11.88 -23.04
CA ALA A 71 12.47 10.96 -22.21
C ALA A 71 12.94 9.50 -22.37
N GLY A 72 13.13 8.82 -21.25
CA GLY A 72 13.64 7.45 -21.18
C GLY A 72 15.14 7.31 -21.44
N ALA A 73 15.89 8.40 -21.55
CA ALA A 73 17.34 8.35 -21.60
C ALA A 73 17.91 7.89 -20.24
N LEU A 74 19.08 7.30 -20.26
CA LEU A 74 19.81 6.95 -19.05
C LEU A 74 20.29 8.23 -18.37
N ALA A 75 19.78 8.53 -17.17
CA ALA A 75 20.25 9.63 -16.35
C ALA A 75 21.56 9.26 -15.66
N TRP A 76 21.55 8.15 -14.92
CA TRP A 76 22.75 7.58 -14.31
C TRP A 76 22.60 6.07 -14.06
N ASP A 77 23.77 5.43 -13.85
CA ASP A 77 23.87 4.00 -13.59
C ASP A 77 24.87 3.78 -12.47
N GLY A 78 24.39 3.33 -11.30
CA GLY A 78 25.23 3.11 -10.12
C GLY A 78 26.38 2.12 -10.35
N ARG A 79 26.30 1.27 -11.37
CA ARG A 79 27.40 0.36 -11.74
C ARG A 79 28.62 1.10 -12.32
N ASP A 80 28.43 2.29 -12.86
CA ASP A 80 29.56 3.08 -13.35
C ASP A 80 30.49 3.46 -12.19
N LEU A 81 29.98 3.48 -10.95
CA LEU A 81 30.77 3.70 -9.73
C LEU A 81 31.62 2.49 -9.35
N GLU A 82 31.21 1.26 -9.70
CA GLU A 82 31.97 0.04 -9.40
C GLU A 82 33.36 0.06 -10.03
N GLY A 83 33.51 0.69 -11.17
CA GLY A 83 34.82 0.89 -11.83
C GLY A 83 35.74 1.86 -11.09
N THR A 84 35.20 2.71 -10.24
CA THR A 84 35.95 3.71 -9.46
C THR A 84 36.27 3.25 -8.03
N LEU A 85 35.47 2.29 -7.52
CA LEU A 85 35.60 1.72 -6.17
C LEU A 85 35.87 0.19 -6.26
N PRO A 86 37.11 -0.25 -6.51
CA PRO A 86 37.42 -1.67 -6.69
C PRO A 86 37.04 -2.50 -5.45
N GLY A 87 36.10 -3.41 -5.62
CA GLY A 87 35.60 -4.31 -4.58
C GLY A 87 34.35 -3.82 -3.85
N ALA A 88 33.77 -2.71 -4.25
CA ALA A 88 32.45 -2.31 -3.78
C ALA A 88 31.37 -3.07 -4.59
N ASN A 89 30.59 -3.90 -3.91
CA ASN A 89 29.34 -4.42 -4.44
C ASN A 89 28.26 -3.41 -4.04
N LEU A 90 27.93 -2.55 -4.97
CA LEU A 90 26.88 -1.55 -4.79
C LEU A 90 25.52 -2.20 -4.96
N GLY A 91 24.60 -1.90 -4.07
CA GLY A 91 23.27 -2.50 -4.04
C GLY A 91 22.41 -2.15 -5.25
N ILE A 92 21.56 -3.08 -5.61
CA ILE A 92 20.55 -2.93 -6.66
C ILE A 92 19.13 -3.22 -6.17
N GLY A 93 18.95 -3.54 -4.89
CA GLY A 93 17.65 -3.94 -4.33
C GLY A 93 17.25 -5.36 -4.76
N ASN A 94 18.13 -6.32 -4.55
CA ASN A 94 17.91 -7.69 -5.00
C ASN A 94 18.04 -8.69 -3.85
N ASN A 95 17.12 -9.64 -3.80
CA ASN A 95 17.24 -10.78 -2.90
C ASN A 95 17.12 -12.08 -3.72
N ALA A 96 18.26 -12.66 -4.06
CA ALA A 96 18.45 -13.89 -4.84
C ALA A 96 17.93 -13.85 -6.28
N PHE A 97 16.63 -13.89 -6.50
CA PHE A 97 16.04 -14.00 -7.84
C PHE A 97 14.98 -12.96 -8.13
N LEU A 98 14.64 -12.16 -7.13
CA LEU A 98 13.68 -11.08 -7.23
C LEU A 98 14.39 -9.74 -7.18
N GLY A 99 13.85 -8.83 -7.89
CA GLY A 99 14.39 -7.50 -8.04
C GLY A 99 14.95 -7.27 -9.43
N PRO A 100 15.52 -6.10 -9.68
CA PRO A 100 15.76 -5.04 -8.69
C PRO A 100 14.48 -4.36 -8.20
N VAL A 101 14.48 -4.01 -6.92
CA VAL A 101 13.47 -3.21 -6.25
C VAL A 101 14.19 -2.10 -5.49
N SER A 102 13.76 -0.87 -5.64
CA SER A 102 14.31 0.27 -4.92
C SER A 102 13.22 1.11 -4.29
N THR A 103 13.57 1.79 -3.21
CA THR A 103 12.72 2.76 -2.52
C THR A 103 13.31 4.14 -2.72
N VAL A 104 12.47 5.16 -2.76
CA VAL A 104 12.89 6.55 -2.95
C VAL A 104 12.30 7.39 -1.84
N ALA A 105 13.14 8.19 -1.18
CA ALA A 105 12.73 9.10 -0.12
C ALA A 105 13.79 10.19 0.08
N ASP A 106 13.37 11.36 0.58
CA ASP A 106 14.25 12.43 1.06
C ASP A 106 14.66 12.11 2.50
N LEU A 107 15.70 11.26 2.65
CA LEU A 107 16.07 10.64 3.93
C LEU A 107 16.61 11.64 4.96
N ASP A 108 17.30 12.70 4.53
CA ASP A 108 17.93 13.69 5.38
C ASP A 108 17.26 15.07 5.33
N LEU A 109 16.07 15.12 4.71
CA LEU A 109 15.20 16.30 4.62
C LEU A 109 15.87 17.52 3.94
N ASP A 110 16.81 17.28 3.01
CA ASP A 110 17.47 18.35 2.26
C ASP A 110 16.66 18.84 1.06
N GLY A 111 15.54 18.18 0.75
CA GLY A 111 14.60 18.49 -0.33
C GLY A 111 14.89 17.76 -1.65
N LEU A 112 15.89 16.90 -1.69
CA LEU A 112 16.22 16.01 -2.80
C LEU A 112 16.04 14.56 -2.35
N GLN A 113 15.65 13.69 -3.26
CA GLN A 113 15.31 12.32 -2.89
C GLN A 113 16.49 11.36 -3.14
N GLU A 114 16.76 10.51 -2.17
CA GLU A 114 17.73 9.42 -2.28
C GLU A 114 17.09 8.17 -2.86
N VAL A 115 17.90 7.37 -3.56
CA VAL A 115 17.54 6.04 -4.04
C VAL A 115 18.14 4.99 -3.11
N VAL A 116 17.29 4.25 -2.42
CA VAL A 116 17.66 3.14 -1.55
C VAL A 116 17.56 1.84 -2.35
N ALA A 117 18.67 1.19 -2.62
CA ALA A 117 18.74 -0.03 -3.39
C ALA A 117 19.56 -1.10 -2.64
N GLY A 118 18.88 -2.01 -1.97
CA GLY A 118 19.53 -3.04 -1.15
C GLY A 118 20.36 -2.44 -0.03
N ASN A 119 21.67 -2.71 -0.03
CA ASN A 119 22.61 -2.25 0.99
C ASN A 119 23.23 -0.87 0.70
N THR A 120 22.80 -0.19 -0.36
CA THR A 120 23.38 1.08 -0.81
C THR A 120 22.33 2.17 -0.93
N VAL A 121 22.68 3.36 -0.49
CA VAL A 121 21.91 4.59 -0.72
C VAL A 121 22.70 5.47 -1.69
N TYR A 122 22.02 5.94 -2.72
CA TYR A 122 22.53 6.85 -3.72
C TYR A 122 21.84 8.20 -3.57
N ASN A 123 22.59 9.29 -3.71
CA ASN A 123 22.02 10.62 -3.84
C ASN A 123 21.26 10.75 -5.20
N TYR A 124 20.42 11.76 -5.33
CA TYR A 124 19.64 12.05 -6.53
C TYR A 124 20.47 12.08 -7.84
N ASP A 125 21.74 12.44 -7.76
CA ASP A 125 22.67 12.55 -8.90
C ASP A 125 23.42 11.24 -9.22
N GLY A 126 23.11 10.15 -8.49
CA GLY A 126 23.73 8.84 -8.63
C GLY A 126 25.04 8.66 -7.88
N SER A 127 25.54 9.66 -7.16
CA SER A 127 26.68 9.48 -6.27
C SER A 127 26.33 8.59 -5.09
N GLU A 128 27.24 7.72 -4.68
CA GLU A 128 27.08 6.90 -3.47
C GLU A 128 27.04 7.80 -2.24
N ARG A 129 25.97 7.67 -1.42
CA ARG A 129 25.88 8.30 -0.11
C ARG A 129 26.55 7.43 0.95
N TRP A 130 26.13 6.17 1.02
CA TRP A 130 26.75 5.15 1.86
C TRP A 130 26.39 3.74 1.38
N THR A 131 27.22 2.77 1.75
CA THR A 131 26.98 1.35 1.56
C THR A 131 27.19 0.62 2.86
N HIS A 132 26.18 -0.11 3.32
CA HIS A 132 26.28 -0.93 4.53
C HIS A 132 27.15 -2.14 4.27
N GLY A 133 28.23 -2.25 5.03
CA GLY A 133 29.33 -3.20 4.86
C GLY A 133 28.90 -4.61 4.48
N TYR A 134 29.21 -4.99 3.27
CA TYR A 134 28.89 -6.27 2.69
C TYR A 134 30.17 -7.05 2.38
N THR A 135 30.17 -8.32 2.73
CA THR A 135 31.24 -9.22 2.32
C THR A 135 30.74 -10.15 1.22
N THR A 136 31.22 -9.93 0.06
CA THR A 136 30.85 -10.46 -1.26
C THR A 136 30.91 -11.96 -1.47
N THR A 137 31.04 -12.78 -0.45
CA THR A 137 31.34 -14.21 -0.61
C THR A 137 30.23 -15.12 -0.17
N ASN A 138 28.98 -14.66 -0.18
CA ASN A 138 27.89 -15.57 0.17
C ASN A 138 27.50 -16.41 -1.06
N SER A 139 27.89 -17.69 -1.03
CA SER A 139 27.52 -18.68 -2.03
C SER A 139 26.01 -19.02 -2.04
N SER A 140 25.26 -18.50 -1.08
CA SER A 140 23.83 -18.79 -0.91
C SER A 140 22.95 -18.11 -1.96
N CYS A 141 23.36 -16.98 -2.53
CA CYS A 141 22.68 -16.32 -3.62
C CYS A 141 23.01 -16.87 -5.01
N GLY A 142 23.36 -18.16 -5.10
CA GLY A 142 23.56 -18.85 -6.36
C GLY A 142 24.85 -18.48 -7.11
N GLY A 143 25.84 -17.91 -6.43
CA GLY A 143 27.21 -17.74 -6.92
C GLY A 143 27.43 -16.71 -8.03
N SER A 144 26.43 -15.93 -8.39
CA SER A 144 26.53 -14.91 -9.45
C SER A 144 25.59 -13.72 -9.31
N LEU A 145 24.88 -13.59 -8.17
CA LEU A 145 23.95 -12.50 -7.92
C LEU A 145 24.12 -12.05 -6.47
N ASP A 146 24.15 -10.77 -6.31
CA ASP A 146 24.29 -10.14 -5.02
C ASP A 146 22.90 -10.12 -4.33
N CYS A 147 22.79 -10.74 -3.15
CA CYS A 147 21.67 -10.57 -2.26
C CYS A 147 21.97 -9.35 -1.41
N ASP A 148 21.64 -8.19 -1.91
CA ASP A 148 21.86 -6.92 -1.23
C ASP A 148 20.66 -6.47 -0.41
N GLY A 149 19.51 -7.09 -0.61
CA GLY A 149 18.33 -7.00 0.26
C GLY A 149 17.17 -6.22 -0.32
N TYR A 150 16.05 -6.25 0.41
CA TYR A 150 14.88 -5.43 0.21
C TYR A 150 14.82 -4.31 1.24
N ASN A 151 14.18 -3.21 0.88
CA ASN A 151 14.16 -2.00 1.67
C ASN A 151 12.74 -1.55 1.99
N ALA A 152 12.62 -0.89 3.13
CA ALA A 152 11.57 0.05 3.47
C ALA A 152 12.18 1.28 4.13
N VAL A 153 11.39 2.32 4.27
CA VAL A 153 11.76 3.57 4.93
C VAL A 153 10.69 3.89 5.96
N GLY A 154 11.11 4.36 7.14
CA GLY A 154 10.24 4.79 8.22
C GLY A 154 11.05 5.53 9.28
N ASN A 155 10.40 6.00 10.34
CA ASN A 155 11.05 6.60 11.52
C ASN A 155 10.86 5.65 12.70
N PHE A 156 11.97 5.19 13.29
CA PHE A 156 12.00 4.20 14.36
C PHE A 156 12.68 4.71 15.64
N ASP A 157 13.21 5.92 15.64
CA ASP A 157 13.92 6.47 16.82
C ASP A 157 13.38 7.84 17.28
N GLY A 158 12.51 8.44 16.48
CA GLY A 158 11.75 9.65 16.83
C GLY A 158 12.49 10.96 16.58
N ASP A 159 13.60 10.93 15.82
CA ASP A 159 14.13 12.16 15.22
C ASP A 159 13.35 12.51 13.92
N ASP A 160 13.74 13.54 13.17
CA ASP A 160 12.99 13.97 11.99
C ASP A 160 13.46 13.25 10.72
N GLU A 161 14.68 12.74 10.68
CA GLU A 161 15.26 12.02 9.56
C GLU A 161 14.71 10.58 9.48
N ALA A 162 14.85 9.96 8.32
CA ALA A 162 14.33 8.62 8.11
C ALA A 162 15.36 7.52 8.35
N GLU A 163 14.89 6.38 8.82
CA GLU A 163 15.67 5.15 8.87
C GLU A 163 15.38 4.26 7.67
N VAL A 164 16.40 3.54 7.28
CA VAL A 164 16.36 2.53 6.23
C VAL A 164 16.33 1.14 6.84
N VAL A 165 15.25 0.42 6.56
CA VAL A 165 15.17 -1.02 6.85
C VAL A 165 15.80 -1.78 5.69
N ILE A 166 16.69 -2.73 6.02
CA ILE A 166 17.27 -3.67 5.05
C ILE A 166 16.98 -5.09 5.52
N ILE A 167 16.30 -5.86 4.68
CA ILE A 167 16.09 -7.29 4.91
C ILE A 167 16.90 -8.08 3.90
N ARG A 168 17.89 -8.83 4.40
CA ARG A 168 18.72 -9.67 3.57
C ARG A 168 19.23 -10.90 4.31
N GLU A 169 19.35 -12.00 3.62
CA GLU A 169 19.95 -13.24 4.14
C GLU A 169 19.33 -13.72 5.48
N GLY A 170 18.04 -13.43 5.71
CA GLY A 170 17.35 -13.76 6.95
C GLY A 170 17.73 -12.89 8.13
N GLU A 171 18.24 -11.71 7.87
CA GLU A 171 18.61 -10.71 8.86
C GLU A 171 17.97 -9.36 8.55
N LEU A 172 17.55 -8.66 9.59
CA LEU A 172 16.98 -7.33 9.55
C LEU A 172 18.00 -6.32 10.12
N PHE A 173 18.16 -5.21 9.41
CA PHE A 173 18.96 -4.07 9.81
C PHE A 173 18.08 -2.82 9.78
N VAL A 174 18.29 -1.92 10.73
CA VAL A 174 17.68 -0.58 10.77
C VAL A 174 18.80 0.43 10.92
N LEU A 175 18.95 1.28 9.91
CA LEU A 175 20.07 2.22 9.81
C LEU A 175 19.54 3.63 9.62
N ASN A 176 20.16 4.60 10.28
CA ASN A 176 19.87 6.01 10.10
C ASN A 176 20.14 6.47 8.65
N HIS A 177 19.64 7.63 8.29
CA HIS A 177 19.83 8.30 6.99
C HIS A 177 21.32 8.38 6.57
N ASP A 178 22.27 8.36 7.51
CA ASP A 178 23.72 8.38 7.27
C ASP A 178 24.39 7.00 7.23
N GLY A 179 23.61 5.92 7.34
CA GLY A 179 24.07 4.53 7.34
C GLY A 179 24.58 4.04 8.68
N SER A 180 24.54 4.84 9.74
CA SER A 180 24.87 4.40 11.09
C SER A 180 23.75 3.54 11.69
N PRO A 181 24.05 2.56 12.56
CA PRO A 181 23.02 1.80 13.25
C PRO A 181 22.15 2.68 14.15
N VAL A 182 20.86 2.44 14.17
CA VAL A 182 19.93 3.10 15.11
C VAL A 182 20.31 2.78 16.55
N ALA A 183 20.34 3.80 17.39
CA ALA A 183 20.77 3.66 18.77
C ALA A 183 19.77 2.81 19.59
N GLY A 184 20.27 1.81 20.30
CA GLY A 184 19.47 0.94 21.17
C GLY A 184 18.97 -0.33 20.49
N ILE A 185 19.03 -0.44 19.17
CA ILE A 185 18.69 -1.66 18.43
C ILE A 185 19.96 -2.50 18.23
N ALA A 186 19.91 -3.76 18.69
CA ALA A 186 21.04 -4.68 18.54
C ALA A 186 20.99 -5.35 17.16
N LEU A 187 21.83 -4.90 16.23
CA LEU A 187 21.86 -5.37 14.84
C LEU A 187 23.00 -6.38 14.57
N PRO A 188 22.84 -7.31 13.65
CA PRO A 188 21.59 -7.63 12.93
C PRO A 188 20.59 -8.37 13.83
N ILE A 189 19.29 -8.21 13.53
CA ILE A 189 18.26 -9.03 14.14
C ILE A 189 17.99 -10.24 13.24
N ARG A 190 18.11 -11.44 13.78
CA ARG A 190 17.83 -12.66 13.03
C ARG A 190 16.32 -12.83 12.83
N ILE A 191 15.90 -13.06 11.60
CA ILE A 191 14.49 -13.27 11.26
C ILE A 191 14.10 -14.71 11.64
N PRO A 192 13.13 -14.90 12.54
CA PRO A 192 12.62 -16.23 12.89
C PRO A 192 12.06 -16.96 11.67
N GLY A 193 12.25 -18.29 11.62
CA GLY A 193 11.81 -19.10 10.49
C GLY A 193 12.63 -18.95 9.21
N ALA A 194 13.63 -18.06 9.17
CA ALA A 194 14.57 -18.00 8.07
C ALA A 194 15.52 -19.22 8.08
N PRO A 195 15.96 -19.72 6.92
CA PRO A 195 16.89 -20.82 6.85
C PRO A 195 18.15 -20.57 7.68
N GLY A 196 18.54 -21.55 8.52
CA GLY A 196 19.69 -21.44 9.41
C GLY A 196 19.40 -20.87 10.80
N ASP A 197 18.17 -20.49 11.10
CA ASP A 197 17.75 -20.22 12.47
C ASP A 197 17.67 -21.55 13.24
N VAL A 198 18.64 -21.79 14.12
CA VAL A 198 18.72 -22.99 14.97
C VAL A 198 18.15 -22.75 16.36
N SER A 199 17.65 -21.56 16.64
CA SER A 199 17.15 -21.18 17.97
C SER A 199 15.77 -21.75 18.28
N GLU A 200 15.03 -22.21 17.26
CA GLU A 200 13.67 -22.69 17.37
C GLU A 200 13.51 -24.10 16.79
N PRO A 201 13.61 -25.13 17.63
CA PRO A 201 13.37 -26.51 17.18
C PRO A 201 11.91 -26.83 16.83
N SER A 202 10.97 -25.94 17.16
CA SER A 202 9.54 -26.18 16.99
C SER A 202 8.92 -25.61 15.72
N TYR A 203 9.60 -24.69 15.04
CA TYR A 203 9.13 -24.06 13.78
C TYR A 203 9.99 -24.38 12.57
N SER A 204 11.03 -25.18 12.71
CA SER A 204 11.56 -25.85 11.53
C SER A 204 10.44 -26.75 11.03
N PRO A 205 9.93 -26.58 9.79
CA PRO A 205 9.21 -27.67 9.20
C PRO A 205 10.19 -28.83 9.22
N SER A 206 9.97 -29.75 10.12
CA SER A 206 10.55 -31.04 9.98
C SER A 206 9.99 -31.56 8.67
N ALA A 207 10.69 -31.29 7.57
CA ALA A 207 10.46 -32.00 6.34
C ALA A 207 10.77 -33.47 6.65
N TYR A 208 9.80 -34.10 7.27
CA TYR A 208 9.78 -35.54 7.37
C TYR A 208 9.58 -36.02 5.95
N VAL A 209 10.65 -36.44 5.31
CA VAL A 209 10.57 -37.27 4.13
C VAL A 209 10.53 -38.70 4.65
N PRO A 210 9.36 -39.31 4.76
CA PRO A 210 9.30 -40.70 5.14
C PRO A 210 10.01 -41.49 4.06
N THR A 211 10.86 -42.40 4.46
CA THR A 211 11.46 -43.39 3.55
C THR A 211 10.44 -44.38 3.03
N GLU A 212 9.22 -44.32 3.57
CA GLU A 212 8.06 -45.10 3.15
C GLU A 212 6.84 -44.18 2.92
N PRO A 213 5.92 -44.55 2.02
CA PRO A 213 4.71 -43.78 1.78
C PRO A 213 3.87 -43.63 3.05
N LEU A 214 3.44 -42.42 3.36
CA LEU A 214 2.49 -42.17 4.44
C LEU A 214 1.07 -42.47 3.96
N TYR A 215 0.32 -43.13 4.81
CA TYR A 215 -1.09 -43.41 4.62
C TYR A 215 -1.88 -42.72 5.74
N ASP A 216 -3.08 -42.22 5.43
CA ASP A 216 -4.02 -41.70 6.41
C ASP A 216 -4.63 -42.82 7.29
N GLU A 217 -5.52 -42.45 8.20
CA GLU A 217 -6.19 -43.39 9.10
C GLU A 217 -7.08 -44.41 8.37
N ASP A 218 -7.46 -44.09 7.12
CA ASP A 218 -8.28 -44.93 6.23
C ASP A 218 -7.41 -45.82 5.32
N GLY A 219 -6.09 -45.66 5.34
CA GLY A 219 -5.12 -46.42 4.58
C GLY A 219 -4.90 -45.88 3.16
N ASP A 220 -5.32 -44.67 2.87
CA ASP A 220 -5.07 -43.99 1.62
C ASP A 220 -3.72 -43.28 1.63
N LEU A 221 -3.03 -43.29 0.47
CA LEU A 221 -1.74 -42.64 0.32
C LEU A 221 -1.92 -41.12 0.44
N LEU A 222 -1.27 -40.51 1.44
CA LEU A 222 -1.24 -39.07 1.56
C LEU A 222 -0.53 -38.46 0.36
N PRO A 223 -1.12 -37.47 -0.32
CA PRO A 223 -0.51 -36.84 -1.46
C PRO A 223 0.83 -36.18 -1.07
N PRO A 224 1.88 -36.33 -1.91
CA PRO A 224 3.19 -35.74 -1.63
C PRO A 224 3.20 -34.21 -1.56
N GLU A 225 2.12 -33.57 -1.87
CA GLU A 225 1.96 -32.11 -1.96
C GLU A 225 2.00 -31.38 -0.61
N ARG A 226 1.82 -32.10 0.51
CA ARG A 226 1.97 -31.54 1.87
C ARG A 226 3.38 -31.61 2.45
N ILE A 227 4.36 -32.14 1.71
CA ILE A 227 5.71 -32.42 2.22
C ILE A 227 6.76 -31.53 1.55
N LEU A 228 6.40 -30.74 0.55
CA LEU A 228 7.35 -30.03 -0.29
C LEU A 228 7.31 -28.52 -0.04
N CYS A 229 8.16 -28.07 0.88
CA CYS A 229 8.80 -26.79 0.69
C CYS A 229 9.63 -26.89 -0.59
N GLY A 230 9.07 -26.44 -1.72
CA GLY A 230 9.67 -26.62 -3.04
C GLY A 230 10.99 -25.88 -3.16
N GLY A 231 12.11 -26.60 -3.16
CA GLY A 231 13.41 -26.12 -3.59
C GLY A 231 14.52 -26.06 -2.57
N ALA A 232 14.27 -26.00 -1.27
CA ALA A 232 15.26 -26.25 -0.24
C ALA A 232 14.79 -27.37 0.65
N LEU A 233 15.28 -28.55 0.38
CA LEU A 233 15.02 -29.71 1.20
C LEU A 233 15.86 -29.58 2.48
N LEU A 234 15.26 -29.16 3.60
CA LEU A 234 15.79 -29.45 4.93
C LEU A 234 15.48 -30.92 5.22
N LEU A 235 16.37 -31.82 4.87
CA LEU A 235 16.29 -33.21 5.26
C LEU A 235 16.80 -33.34 6.69
N ALA A 236 15.90 -33.35 7.65
CA ALA A 236 16.22 -33.93 8.94
C ALA A 236 16.29 -35.46 8.73
N ALA A 237 17.43 -36.06 9.00
CA ALA A 237 17.59 -37.48 8.91
C ALA A 237 16.96 -38.14 10.15
N PHE A 238 16.01 -39.06 9.94
CA PHE A 238 15.43 -39.92 10.96
C PHE A 238 15.78 -41.38 10.66
N ASP A 239 15.92 -42.18 11.70
CA ASP A 239 16.10 -43.62 11.54
C ASP A 239 14.75 -44.31 11.24
N ALA A 240 14.81 -45.62 11.01
CA ALA A 240 13.63 -46.43 10.70
C ALA A 240 12.60 -46.54 11.87
N ALA A 241 12.93 -46.05 13.05
CA ALA A 241 12.04 -45.98 14.20
C ALA A 241 11.40 -44.59 14.35
N GLY A 242 11.79 -43.62 13.49
CA GLY A 242 11.35 -42.25 13.56
C GLY A 242 12.14 -41.39 14.55
N ASP A 243 13.27 -41.87 15.05
CA ASP A 243 14.12 -41.12 15.93
C ASP A 243 15.13 -40.26 15.15
N PRO A 244 15.38 -39.02 15.56
CA PRO A 244 16.31 -38.12 14.85
C PRO A 244 17.74 -38.68 14.85
N ILE A 245 18.35 -38.78 13.69
CA ILE A 245 19.77 -39.16 13.55
C ILE A 245 20.63 -38.03 14.07
N MET A 246 21.39 -38.29 15.11
CA MET A 246 22.27 -37.32 15.77
C MET A 246 23.73 -37.55 15.35
N SER A 247 24.45 -36.49 15.10
CA SER A 247 25.89 -36.49 14.91
C SER A 247 26.52 -35.37 15.70
N GLY A 248 27.44 -35.76 16.63
CA GLY A 248 28.12 -34.80 17.48
C GLY A 248 27.23 -34.04 18.48
N GLY A 249 26.06 -34.60 18.79
CA GLY A 249 25.09 -34.01 19.70
C GLY A 249 24.07 -33.09 19.04
N SER A 250 24.14 -32.92 17.73
CA SER A 250 23.19 -32.14 16.93
C SER A 250 22.46 -33.03 15.92
N GLN A 251 21.22 -32.75 15.66
CA GLN A 251 20.46 -33.43 14.62
C GLN A 251 21.13 -33.22 13.25
N VAL A 252 21.24 -34.27 12.46
CA VAL A 252 21.77 -34.17 11.10
C VAL A 252 20.72 -33.52 10.24
N VAL A 253 20.97 -32.29 9.85
CA VAL A 253 20.15 -31.54 8.90
C VAL A 253 20.93 -31.49 7.59
N VAL A 254 20.38 -32.06 6.53
CA VAL A 254 20.93 -31.92 5.18
C VAL A 254 20.23 -30.73 4.55
N SER A 255 20.86 -29.59 4.61
CA SER A 255 20.43 -28.42 3.85
C SER A 255 20.90 -28.58 2.41
N THR A 256 19.98 -28.71 1.48
CA THR A 256 20.29 -28.40 0.09
C THR A 256 20.24 -26.90 -0.03
N ALA A 257 21.39 -26.29 -0.31
CA ALA A 257 21.62 -24.87 -0.30
C ALA A 257 20.48 -24.06 -0.98
N GLY A 258 19.62 -23.48 -0.17
CA GLY A 258 18.73 -22.39 -0.56
C GLY A 258 19.21 -21.14 0.18
N ALA A 259 19.17 -20.00 -0.46
CA ALA A 259 19.53 -18.74 0.13
C ALA A 259 18.69 -18.46 1.39
N ASN A 260 19.26 -17.78 2.35
CA ASN A 260 18.55 -17.24 3.51
C ASN A 260 17.71 -16.03 3.06
N GLU A 261 16.61 -16.29 2.37
CA GLU A 261 15.76 -15.26 1.78
C GLU A 261 14.63 -14.92 2.74
N SER A 262 14.20 -13.67 2.72
CA SER A 262 13.00 -13.16 3.39
C SER A 262 12.31 -12.17 2.46
N GLY A 263 11.00 -11.97 2.65
CA GLY A 263 10.19 -11.09 1.81
C GLY A 263 10.51 -9.61 2.00
N PRO A 264 10.01 -8.77 1.09
CA PRO A 264 10.08 -7.33 1.25
C PRO A 264 9.39 -6.89 2.54
N PRO A 265 9.97 -5.90 3.26
CA PRO A 265 9.38 -5.39 4.49
C PRO A 265 8.15 -4.52 4.22
N THR A 266 7.25 -4.50 5.20
CA THR A 266 6.23 -3.47 5.39
C THR A 266 6.52 -2.71 6.67
N VAL A 267 6.12 -1.44 6.74
CA VAL A 267 6.20 -0.62 7.94
C VAL A 267 4.82 -0.10 8.28
N ALA A 268 4.41 -0.22 9.52
CA ALA A 268 3.14 0.30 10.04
C ALA A 268 3.17 0.35 11.56
N ASP A 269 2.24 1.08 12.13
CA ASP A 269 1.83 0.94 13.53
C ASP A 269 0.88 -0.26 13.61
N PHE A 270 1.41 -1.44 13.96
CA PHE A 270 0.64 -2.68 13.99
C PHE A 270 -0.18 -2.83 15.27
N ASP A 271 0.15 -2.13 16.33
CA ASP A 271 -0.50 -2.29 17.63
C ASP A 271 -1.23 -1.05 18.14
N GLY A 272 -1.17 0.05 17.39
CA GLY A 272 -1.87 1.29 17.69
C GLY A 272 -1.19 2.12 18.79
N ASP A 273 0.11 1.90 19.05
CA ASP A 273 0.83 2.61 20.13
C ASP A 273 1.49 3.92 19.65
N GLY A 274 1.48 4.17 18.34
CA GLY A 274 1.99 5.38 17.70
C GLY A 274 3.45 5.30 17.26
N PHE A 275 4.11 4.16 17.44
CA PHE A 275 5.42 3.86 16.88
C PHE A 275 5.26 2.89 15.71
N ALA A 276 6.26 2.79 14.87
CA ALA A 276 6.20 1.92 13.71
C ALA A 276 6.99 0.64 13.95
N GLU A 277 6.43 -0.46 13.50
CA GLU A 277 7.01 -1.79 13.48
C GLU A 277 7.33 -2.23 12.06
N VAL A 278 8.03 -3.35 11.93
CA VAL A 278 8.41 -3.94 10.64
C VAL A 278 7.82 -5.34 10.49
N GLY A 279 6.98 -5.51 9.48
CA GLY A 279 6.44 -6.82 9.08
C GLY A 279 7.23 -7.43 7.93
N THR A 280 7.49 -8.74 7.97
CA THR A 280 8.08 -9.49 6.86
C THR A 280 7.76 -10.97 6.92
N ALA A 281 7.74 -11.61 5.75
CA ALA A 281 7.65 -13.06 5.66
C ALA A 281 9.04 -13.71 5.59
N SER A 282 9.15 -14.89 6.16
CA SER A 282 10.26 -15.81 5.96
C SER A 282 9.75 -17.12 5.38
N SER A 283 10.61 -18.12 5.22
CA SER A 283 10.21 -19.40 4.64
C SER A 283 9.13 -20.15 5.43
N THR A 284 9.00 -19.91 6.72
CA THR A 284 8.12 -20.69 7.59
C THR A 284 7.30 -19.85 8.56
N ALA A 285 7.48 -18.54 8.57
CA ALA A 285 6.73 -17.65 9.44
C ALA A 285 6.57 -16.26 8.82
N TYR A 286 5.46 -15.62 9.11
CA TYR A 286 5.32 -14.17 9.04
C TYR A 286 5.66 -13.59 10.41
N VAL A 287 6.42 -12.49 10.45
CA VAL A 287 6.98 -11.94 11.69
C VAL A 287 6.75 -10.44 11.73
N VAL A 288 6.31 -9.91 12.86
CA VAL A 288 6.31 -8.47 13.16
C VAL A 288 7.38 -8.17 14.19
N PHE A 289 8.32 -7.31 13.79
CA PHE A 289 9.37 -6.81 14.64
C PHE A 289 8.94 -5.50 15.28
N ASP A 290 9.01 -5.46 16.60
CA ASP A 290 8.71 -4.31 17.43
C ASP A 290 9.97 -3.96 18.23
N PHE A 291 10.48 -2.75 18.03
CA PHE A 291 11.72 -2.30 18.65
C PHE A 291 11.53 -1.90 20.13
N GLN A 292 10.30 -1.89 20.62
CA GLN A 292 9.97 -1.77 22.04
C GLN A 292 10.01 -3.11 22.77
N CYS A 293 10.05 -4.22 22.04
CA CYS A 293 10.19 -5.57 22.58
C CYS A 293 11.59 -5.84 23.15
N THR A 294 11.93 -5.12 24.22
CA THR A 294 13.23 -5.15 24.88
C THR A 294 13.09 -5.25 26.40
N GLY A 295 14.20 -5.53 27.10
CA GLY A 295 14.25 -5.52 28.55
C GLY A 295 14.21 -6.90 29.21
N ASP A 296 14.33 -6.92 30.54
CA ASP A 296 14.24 -8.11 31.39
C ASP A 296 13.50 -7.72 32.69
N PRO A 297 12.25 -8.13 32.89
CA PRO A 297 11.49 -9.03 32.01
C PRO A 297 11.08 -8.36 30.69
N LEU A 298 10.91 -9.17 29.63
CA LEU A 298 10.34 -8.76 28.37
C LEU A 298 8.88 -8.29 28.57
N PRO A 299 8.37 -7.28 27.86
CA PRO A 299 6.95 -6.93 27.84
C PRO A 299 6.07 -8.14 27.50
N ALA A 300 4.87 -8.19 28.10
CA ALA A 300 4.01 -9.39 28.02
C ALA A 300 3.40 -9.59 26.62
N GLU A 301 3.31 -8.54 25.84
CA GLU A 301 2.84 -8.50 24.46
C GLU A 301 3.89 -8.98 23.46
N CYS A 302 5.13 -9.10 23.88
CA CYS A 302 6.25 -9.53 23.04
C CYS A 302 6.50 -11.04 23.16
N GLU A 303 6.62 -11.71 22.03
CA GLU A 303 6.91 -13.15 22.01
C GLU A 303 8.37 -13.44 22.36
N ARG A 304 9.28 -12.60 21.85
CA ARG A 304 10.73 -12.66 22.13
C ARG A 304 11.38 -11.28 21.92
N PRO A 305 12.65 -11.08 22.30
CA PRO A 305 13.34 -9.83 22.04
C PRO A 305 13.23 -9.41 20.56
N TRP A 306 12.81 -8.18 20.32
CA TRP A 306 12.58 -7.56 19.02
C TRP A 306 11.41 -8.13 18.21
N VAL A 307 10.67 -9.10 18.71
CA VAL A 307 9.55 -9.72 18.00
C VAL A 307 8.28 -9.58 18.85
N ARG A 308 7.29 -8.90 18.28
CA ARG A 308 5.98 -8.81 18.88
C ARG A 308 5.24 -10.12 18.77
N TRP A 309 5.11 -10.62 17.54
CA TRP A 309 4.49 -11.92 17.27
C TRP A 309 5.06 -12.54 15.98
N MET A 310 4.86 -13.83 15.85
CA MET A 310 5.13 -14.58 14.63
C MET A 310 4.08 -15.66 14.42
N VAL A 311 3.69 -15.90 13.17
CA VAL A 311 2.69 -16.90 12.78
C VAL A 311 3.26 -17.79 11.67
N PRO A 312 3.07 -19.12 11.76
CA PRO A 312 3.52 -20.03 10.71
C PRO A 312 2.91 -19.70 9.34
N ASN A 313 3.73 -19.82 8.27
CA ASN A 313 3.33 -19.72 6.88
C ASN A 313 3.92 -20.86 6.04
N ASP A 314 3.48 -20.96 4.80
CA ASP A 314 3.94 -21.93 3.81
C ASP A 314 4.60 -21.24 2.59
N ASP A 315 5.62 -20.40 2.83
CA ASP A 315 6.38 -19.71 1.76
C ASP A 315 7.76 -20.32 1.51
N CYS A 316 7.83 -21.63 1.57
CA CYS A 316 9.11 -22.34 1.53
C CYS A 316 9.78 -22.33 0.16
N SER A 317 9.03 -22.21 -0.94
CA SER A 317 9.61 -22.31 -2.30
C SER A 317 10.25 -21.01 -2.73
N SER A 318 9.65 -19.89 -2.37
CA SER A 318 10.09 -18.55 -2.74
C SER A 318 10.79 -17.83 -1.60
N ARG A 319 10.24 -17.88 -0.42
CA ARG A 319 10.77 -17.23 0.80
C ARG A 319 10.85 -15.71 0.69
N ALA A 320 10.13 -15.14 -0.25
CA ALA A 320 10.29 -13.76 -0.64
C ALA A 320 8.97 -13.07 -0.97
N THR A 321 7.83 -13.69 -0.62
CA THR A 321 6.53 -13.08 -0.84
C THR A 321 6.34 -11.90 0.11
N GLY A 322 5.95 -10.76 -0.45
CA GLY A 322 5.69 -9.55 0.33
C GLY A 322 4.25 -9.47 0.80
N SER A 323 4.05 -8.66 1.81
CA SER A 323 2.75 -8.29 2.34
C SER A 323 2.37 -6.87 1.96
N SER A 324 1.16 -6.50 2.31
CA SER A 324 0.72 -5.11 2.47
C SER A 324 0.02 -4.98 3.81
N VAL A 325 -0.19 -3.77 4.24
CA VAL A 325 -0.83 -3.47 5.52
C VAL A 325 -1.95 -2.46 5.31
N PHE A 326 -2.98 -2.52 6.14
CA PHE A 326 -4.07 -1.57 6.13
C PHE A 326 -4.83 -1.64 7.45
N ASP A 327 -5.27 -0.50 7.96
CA ASP A 327 -6.15 -0.39 9.12
C ASP A 327 -7.60 -0.46 8.63
N PHE A 328 -8.21 -1.65 8.65
CA PHE A 328 -9.55 -1.90 8.11
C PHE A 328 -10.68 -1.35 8.98
N GLU A 329 -10.45 -1.23 10.27
CA GLU A 329 -11.41 -0.76 11.25
C GLU A 329 -11.28 0.74 11.54
N GLY A 330 -10.17 1.38 11.14
CA GLY A 330 -9.88 2.79 11.43
C GLY A 330 -9.53 3.04 12.89
N ASP A 331 -8.99 2.03 13.57
CA ASP A 331 -8.70 2.10 15.01
C ASP A 331 -7.24 2.49 15.31
N GLY A 332 -6.42 2.64 14.28
CA GLY A 332 -5.01 3.03 14.34
C GLY A 332 -4.04 1.87 14.38
N SER A 333 -4.53 0.62 14.41
CA SER A 333 -3.74 -0.61 14.37
C SER A 333 -3.85 -1.23 12.98
N ALA A 334 -2.75 -1.42 12.29
CA ALA A 334 -2.78 -1.89 10.91
C ALA A 334 -2.77 -3.42 10.82
N GLU A 335 -3.72 -4.01 10.08
CA GLU A 335 -3.75 -5.44 9.77
C GLU A 335 -2.73 -5.79 8.68
N VAL A 336 -2.27 -7.04 8.72
CA VAL A 336 -1.38 -7.61 7.72
C VAL A 336 -2.18 -8.40 6.70
N ILE A 337 -1.99 -8.07 5.42
CA ILE A 337 -2.55 -8.80 4.29
C ILE A 337 -1.42 -9.59 3.62
N TYR A 338 -1.51 -10.90 3.67
CA TYR A 338 -0.43 -11.77 3.21
C TYR A 338 -0.97 -13.04 2.53
N ALA A 339 -0.37 -13.39 1.42
CA ALA A 339 -0.65 -14.62 0.69
C ALA A 339 0.62 -15.47 0.60
N ASP A 340 0.63 -16.62 1.24
CA ASP A 340 1.69 -17.61 1.05
C ASP A 340 1.42 -18.52 -0.16
N GLU A 341 2.13 -19.64 -0.30
CA GLU A 341 1.97 -20.53 -1.46
C GLU A 341 0.60 -21.22 -1.53
N ASN A 342 -0.10 -21.34 -0.42
CA ASN A 342 -1.30 -22.16 -0.27
C ASN A 342 -2.49 -21.41 0.32
N THR A 343 -2.26 -20.28 0.99
CA THR A 343 -3.28 -19.65 1.82
C THR A 343 -3.15 -18.14 1.79
N PHE A 344 -4.27 -17.48 1.61
CA PHE A 344 -4.41 -16.04 1.84
C PHE A 344 -4.90 -15.78 3.25
N ARG A 345 -4.31 -14.80 3.95
CA ARG A 345 -4.68 -14.44 5.32
C ARG A 345 -4.68 -12.95 5.55
N ILE A 346 -5.59 -12.52 6.43
CA ILE A 346 -5.53 -11.22 7.09
C ILE A 346 -5.25 -11.49 8.57
N PHE A 347 -4.15 -10.92 9.07
CA PHE A 347 -3.77 -11.04 10.48
C PHE A 347 -4.04 -9.73 11.20
N ARG A 348 -4.52 -9.80 12.44
CA ARG A 348 -4.56 -8.64 13.32
C ARG A 348 -3.14 -8.17 13.62
N GLY A 349 -2.90 -6.86 13.46
CA GLY A 349 -1.57 -6.28 13.65
C GLY A 349 -1.03 -6.45 15.06
N ALA A 350 -1.89 -6.25 16.06
CA ALA A 350 -1.48 -6.25 17.46
C ALA A 350 -0.93 -7.59 17.98
N ASP A 351 -1.40 -8.73 17.49
CA ASP A 351 -1.09 -10.05 18.06
C ASP A 351 -0.96 -11.20 17.04
N GLY A 352 -1.12 -10.93 15.75
CA GLY A 352 -1.03 -11.94 14.70
C GLY A 352 -2.22 -12.91 14.63
N ALA A 353 -3.32 -12.62 15.32
CA ALA A 353 -4.52 -13.46 15.25
C ALA A 353 -5.08 -13.45 13.83
N ILE A 354 -5.46 -14.62 13.32
CA ILE A 354 -6.05 -14.75 12.00
C ILE A 354 -7.47 -14.18 12.04
N LEU A 355 -7.71 -13.09 11.31
CA LEU A 355 -9.03 -12.49 11.13
C LEU A 355 -9.77 -13.12 9.96
N TYR A 356 -9.04 -13.43 8.89
CA TYR A 356 -9.56 -14.09 7.70
C TYR A 356 -8.54 -15.09 7.14
N GLU A 357 -9.02 -16.21 6.61
CA GLU A 357 -8.20 -17.23 5.96
C GLU A 357 -8.94 -17.85 4.78
N ASP A 358 -8.27 -17.95 3.63
CA ASP A 358 -8.73 -18.68 2.46
C ASP A 358 -7.63 -19.66 2.00
N ASP A 359 -7.92 -20.96 2.10
CA ASP A 359 -7.07 -22.07 1.71
C ASP A 359 -7.26 -22.50 0.25
N THR A 360 -8.09 -21.79 -0.49
CA THR A 360 -8.34 -22.05 -1.91
C THR A 360 -7.45 -21.21 -2.84
N GLN A 361 -6.83 -20.16 -2.30
CA GLN A 361 -5.87 -19.34 -3.03
C GLN A 361 -4.54 -20.08 -3.16
N SER A 362 -3.85 -19.90 -4.26
CA SER A 362 -2.52 -20.47 -4.47
C SER A 362 -1.58 -19.44 -5.09
N SER A 363 -0.53 -19.08 -4.37
CA SER A 363 0.63 -18.41 -4.96
C SER A 363 1.57 -19.41 -5.60
N ASN A 364 2.20 -19.08 -6.69
CA ASN A 364 3.16 -19.97 -7.36
C ASN A 364 4.52 -19.34 -7.55
N THR A 365 4.64 -18.08 -7.21
CA THR A 365 5.85 -17.35 -7.47
C THR A 365 6.28 -16.50 -6.28
N ARG A 366 6.69 -15.30 -6.48
CA ARG A 366 7.45 -14.54 -5.52
C ARG A 366 7.02 -13.10 -5.45
N VAL A 367 6.10 -12.72 -6.33
CA VAL A 367 5.74 -11.31 -6.56
C VAL A 367 4.22 -11.09 -6.50
N GLU A 368 3.51 -12.06 -6.02
CA GLU A 368 2.07 -11.98 -5.76
C GLU A 368 1.84 -11.23 -4.45
N MET A 369 2.02 -9.91 -4.51
CA MET A 369 1.84 -9.04 -3.35
C MET A 369 0.46 -8.41 -3.39
N PRO A 370 -0.36 -8.58 -2.35
CA PRO A 370 -1.65 -7.94 -2.25
C PRO A 370 -1.50 -6.41 -2.19
N ILE A 371 -2.54 -5.70 -2.61
CA ILE A 371 -2.68 -4.26 -2.40
C ILE A 371 -4.07 -3.95 -1.89
N VAL A 372 -4.24 -2.80 -1.22
CA VAL A 372 -5.54 -2.32 -0.73
C VAL A 372 -5.87 -1.00 -1.41
N VAL A 373 -6.96 -0.98 -2.16
CA VAL A 373 -7.41 0.18 -2.94
C VAL A 373 -8.93 0.15 -3.09
N ASP A 374 -9.56 1.30 -3.28
CA ASP A 374 -10.95 1.43 -3.72
C ASP A 374 -11.01 1.14 -5.23
N VAL A 375 -11.42 -0.08 -5.59
CA VAL A 375 -11.38 -0.57 -6.99
C VAL A 375 -12.59 -0.13 -7.79
N ASP A 376 -13.76 -0.13 -7.18
CA ASP A 376 -15.03 0.12 -7.85
C ASP A 376 -15.59 1.53 -7.60
N ASN A 377 -14.88 2.30 -6.78
CA ASN A 377 -15.17 3.69 -6.46
C ASN A 377 -16.47 3.85 -5.64
N ASP A 378 -16.74 2.89 -4.76
CA ASP A 378 -17.84 2.98 -3.80
C ASP A 378 -17.40 3.67 -2.49
N GLY A 379 -16.11 3.99 -2.38
CA GLY A 379 -15.50 4.63 -1.23
C GLY A 379 -15.10 3.67 -0.13
N LYS A 380 -15.13 2.37 -0.32
CA LYS A 380 -14.64 1.37 0.63
C LYS A 380 -13.31 0.78 0.17
N SER A 381 -12.69 -0.01 1.02
CA SER A 381 -11.43 -0.65 0.70
C SER A 381 -11.66 -2.07 0.20
N GLU A 382 -11.01 -2.42 -0.89
CA GLU A 382 -10.90 -3.78 -1.39
C GLU A 382 -9.47 -4.25 -1.34
N VAL A 383 -9.31 -5.53 -1.08
CA VAL A 383 -8.04 -6.24 -1.20
C VAL A 383 -7.94 -6.83 -2.60
N VAL A 384 -6.91 -6.47 -3.34
CA VAL A 384 -6.63 -7.00 -4.67
C VAL A 384 -5.45 -7.96 -4.59
N ILE A 385 -5.66 -9.21 -4.99
CA ILE A 385 -4.65 -10.27 -4.92
C ILE A 385 -4.45 -10.89 -6.30
N PRO A 386 -3.20 -10.96 -6.79
CA PRO A 386 -2.90 -11.76 -7.97
C PRO A 386 -2.95 -13.25 -7.60
N GLU A 387 -3.67 -14.03 -8.40
CA GLU A 387 -3.70 -15.48 -8.29
C GLU A 387 -3.06 -16.12 -9.53
N PRO A 388 -1.82 -16.62 -9.45
CA PRO A 388 -1.20 -17.31 -10.55
C PRO A 388 -1.83 -18.68 -10.72
N ASN A 389 -2.05 -19.06 -11.98
CA ASN A 389 -2.70 -20.30 -12.35
C ASN A 389 -1.83 -21.54 -12.02
N ARG A 390 -1.85 -22.00 -10.78
CA ARG A 390 -1.27 -23.29 -10.37
C ARG A 390 -2.14 -24.47 -10.81
N ASN A 391 -3.44 -24.27 -10.80
CA ASN A 391 -4.44 -25.22 -11.25
C ASN A 391 -5.18 -24.58 -12.43
N ALA A 392 -5.34 -25.30 -13.55
CA ALA A 392 -5.96 -24.79 -14.79
C ALA A 392 -7.39 -24.20 -14.64
N GLU A 393 -7.93 -24.18 -13.44
CA GLU A 393 -9.28 -23.73 -13.12
C GLU A 393 -9.34 -22.34 -12.46
N ARG A 394 -8.23 -21.83 -11.91
CA ARG A 394 -8.13 -20.52 -11.26
C ARG A 394 -6.90 -19.78 -11.73
N GLY A 395 -6.96 -18.49 -11.83
CA GLY A 395 -5.85 -17.63 -12.17
C GLY A 395 -6.34 -16.28 -12.65
N GLY A 396 -5.63 -15.22 -12.29
CA GLY A 396 -5.99 -13.86 -12.62
C GLY A 396 -5.78 -12.90 -11.46
N ILE A 397 -6.81 -12.16 -11.15
CA ILE A 397 -6.85 -11.22 -10.02
C ILE A 397 -8.12 -11.52 -9.24
N GLU A 398 -8.01 -11.69 -7.96
CA GLU A 398 -9.13 -11.76 -7.04
C GLU A 398 -9.28 -10.42 -6.31
N ILE A 399 -10.51 -10.03 -6.06
CA ILE A 399 -10.87 -8.82 -5.34
C ILE A 399 -11.77 -9.25 -4.18
N TRP A 400 -11.40 -8.83 -2.99
CA TRP A 400 -12.08 -9.13 -1.74
C TRP A 400 -12.58 -7.85 -1.10
N GLU A 401 -13.83 -7.87 -0.63
CA GLU A 401 -14.47 -6.81 0.13
C GLU A 401 -15.17 -7.36 1.37
N ASP A 402 -15.46 -6.54 2.35
CA ASP A 402 -16.28 -6.95 3.49
C ASP A 402 -17.76 -7.03 3.11
N ALA A 403 -18.37 -8.20 3.30
CA ALA A 403 -19.76 -8.46 2.95
C ALA A 403 -20.79 -7.56 3.69
N GLU A 404 -20.40 -7.00 4.83
CA GLU A 404 -21.22 -6.08 5.64
C GLU A 404 -20.81 -4.61 5.42
N ASN A 405 -19.82 -4.38 4.55
CA ASN A 405 -19.31 -3.06 4.19
C ASN A 405 -18.76 -2.25 5.40
N ASN A 406 -18.12 -2.95 6.35
CA ASN A 406 -17.59 -2.33 7.56
C ASN A 406 -16.17 -1.79 7.40
N TRP A 407 -15.44 -2.25 6.37
CA TRP A 407 -14.08 -1.76 6.16
C TRP A 407 -14.09 -0.27 5.87
N VAL A 408 -13.12 0.43 6.42
CA VAL A 408 -12.97 1.87 6.20
C VAL A 408 -12.58 2.16 4.74
N ARG A 409 -12.63 3.41 4.40
CA ARG A 409 -12.31 3.90 3.06
C ARG A 409 -10.82 3.87 2.80
N THR A 410 -10.48 3.83 1.51
CA THR A 410 -9.10 4.00 1.07
C THR A 410 -9.02 4.80 -0.23
N ARG A 411 -7.81 5.18 -0.60
CA ARG A 411 -7.51 5.82 -1.88
C ARG A 411 -7.64 4.82 -3.03
N ARG A 412 -7.96 5.32 -4.21
CA ARG A 412 -8.10 4.55 -5.45
C ARG A 412 -6.79 4.28 -6.18
N ILE A 413 -5.67 4.66 -5.58
CA ILE A 413 -4.39 4.64 -6.25
C ILE A 413 -3.36 3.82 -5.49
N TRP A 414 -2.65 2.97 -6.25
CA TRP A 414 -1.44 2.28 -5.86
C TRP A 414 -0.58 2.13 -7.10
N ASN A 415 0.47 2.92 -7.23
CA ASN A 415 1.17 3.09 -8.51
C ASN A 415 2.47 2.29 -8.63
N GLN A 416 3.02 1.76 -7.53
CA GLN A 416 4.34 1.12 -7.53
C GLN A 416 4.53 0.19 -6.32
N HIS A 417 5.56 -0.65 -6.35
CA HIS A 417 5.88 -1.54 -5.22
C HIS A 417 6.26 -0.74 -3.96
N ALA A 418 7.18 0.19 -4.10
CA ALA A 418 7.63 1.06 -3.01
C ALA A 418 6.61 2.18 -2.77
N TYR A 419 5.37 1.79 -2.49
CA TYR A 419 4.28 2.72 -2.27
C TYR A 419 4.35 3.31 -0.87
N SER A 420 4.29 4.63 -0.79
CA SER A 420 3.90 5.40 0.38
C SER A 420 2.80 6.38 0.00
N VAL A 421 1.99 6.75 0.95
CA VAL A 421 0.80 7.58 0.71
C VAL A 421 1.12 8.95 0.10
N THR A 422 2.32 9.46 0.34
CA THR A 422 2.73 10.79 -0.13
C THR A 422 3.49 10.78 -1.45
N ASN A 423 3.88 9.61 -1.99
CA ASN A 423 4.67 9.53 -3.21
C ASN A 423 3.85 9.59 -4.51
N VAL A 424 2.54 9.66 -4.40
CA VAL A 424 1.62 9.85 -5.52
C VAL A 424 0.39 10.64 -5.08
N SER A 425 -0.03 11.63 -5.86
CA SER A 425 -1.24 12.43 -5.62
C SER A 425 -2.51 11.67 -6.00
N GLU A 426 -3.68 12.14 -5.54
CA GLU A 426 -4.99 11.53 -5.84
C GLU A 426 -5.31 11.48 -7.34
N ASP A 427 -4.77 12.39 -8.12
CA ASP A 427 -4.90 12.43 -9.58
C ASP A 427 -3.85 11.60 -10.32
N GLY A 428 -2.98 10.87 -9.58
CA GLY A 428 -1.92 10.02 -10.13
C GLY A 428 -0.64 10.75 -10.51
N GLN A 429 -0.52 12.02 -10.19
CA GLN A 429 0.72 12.74 -10.43
C GLN A 429 1.78 12.40 -9.38
N ILE A 430 3.05 12.41 -9.80
CA ILE A 430 4.18 12.27 -8.89
C ILE A 430 4.55 13.66 -8.37
N PRO A 431 4.51 13.87 -7.05
CA PRO A 431 4.90 15.14 -6.46
C PRO A 431 6.38 15.45 -6.71
N ARG A 432 6.70 16.73 -6.95
CA ARG A 432 8.08 17.20 -7.06
C ARG A 432 8.89 17.01 -5.78
N SER A 433 8.22 17.17 -4.66
CA SER A 433 8.79 17.09 -3.33
C SER A 433 7.70 16.46 -2.46
N PRO A 434 7.63 15.13 -2.41
CA PRO A 434 6.65 14.47 -1.57
C PRO A 434 6.91 14.84 -0.10
N THR A 435 5.83 15.11 0.63
CA THR A 435 5.98 15.30 2.07
C THR A 435 6.47 14.01 2.70
N PRO A 436 7.53 14.03 3.52
CA PRO A 436 8.00 12.84 4.22
C PRO A 436 6.89 12.29 5.12
N ASN A 437 6.41 11.09 4.79
CA ASN A 437 5.25 10.51 5.48
C ASN A 437 5.57 10.12 6.93
N TRP A 438 6.80 9.76 7.24
CA TRP A 438 7.26 9.39 8.58
C TRP A 438 7.28 10.54 9.60
N LEU A 439 7.18 11.80 9.17
CA LEU A 439 7.03 12.96 10.08
C LEU A 439 5.66 12.98 10.79
N SER A 440 4.73 12.16 10.33
CA SER A 440 3.44 11.97 10.99
C SER A 440 3.35 10.53 11.49
N SER A 441 3.14 10.33 12.79
CA SER A 441 2.99 8.98 13.37
C SER A 441 1.90 8.14 12.69
N ARG A 442 0.85 8.79 12.17
CA ARG A 442 -0.22 8.10 11.43
C ARG A 442 0.14 7.74 10.00
N LEU A 443 1.18 8.34 9.43
CA LEU A 443 1.62 8.10 8.06
C LEU A 443 3.02 7.47 8.01
N ASN A 444 3.62 7.17 9.17
CA ASN A 444 4.89 6.47 9.27
C ASN A 444 4.71 5.00 8.87
N ASN A 445 4.53 4.81 7.57
CA ASN A 445 4.22 3.51 7.00
C ASN A 445 4.84 3.31 5.62
N PHE A 446 4.97 2.06 5.23
CA PHE A 446 5.46 1.63 3.92
C PHE A 446 4.63 0.44 3.43
N ARG A 447 4.12 0.51 2.21
CA ARG A 447 3.16 -0.42 1.63
C ARG A 447 1.83 -0.46 2.40
N GLN A 448 1.39 0.70 2.82
CA GLN A 448 0.07 0.93 3.40
C GLN A 448 -0.66 2.02 2.63
N ASN A 449 -1.91 1.77 2.27
CA ASN A 449 -2.81 2.83 1.82
C ASN A 449 -3.52 3.45 3.03
N VAL A 450 -4.09 4.62 2.83
CA VAL A 450 -4.79 5.37 3.88
C VAL A 450 -6.09 5.94 3.36
N GLN A 451 -6.90 6.39 4.27
CA GLN A 451 -8.15 7.08 3.95
C GLN A 451 -7.88 8.37 3.14
N PRO A 452 -8.70 8.67 2.12
CA PRO A 452 -8.58 9.91 1.35
C PRO A 452 -8.61 11.14 2.24
N GLY A 453 -7.73 12.12 1.97
CA GLY A 453 -7.66 13.38 2.74
C GLY A 453 -7.08 13.28 4.14
N GLY A 454 -6.61 12.13 4.56
CA GLY A 454 -5.74 11.86 5.73
C GLY A 454 -6.35 12.21 7.04
N LEU A 455 -7.05 11.97 7.86
CA LEU A 455 -7.34 12.13 9.28
C LEU A 455 -8.82 12.09 9.68
N PHE A 456 -9.73 12.47 8.80
CA PHE A 456 -11.16 12.44 9.11
C PHE A 456 -11.93 11.87 7.93
N ASP A 457 -12.50 10.72 8.13
CA ASP A 457 -13.48 10.16 7.24
C ASP A 457 -14.82 10.81 7.59
N ALA A 458 -15.18 11.84 6.86
CA ALA A 458 -16.42 12.58 7.06
C ALA A 458 -17.04 12.96 5.71
N PRO A 459 -18.38 13.00 5.63
CA PRO A 459 -19.04 13.60 4.49
C PRO A 459 -18.79 15.10 4.47
N ASP A 460 -19.14 15.74 3.38
CA ASP A 460 -19.14 17.19 3.20
C ASP A 460 -20.29 17.52 2.24
N PHE A 461 -21.45 17.83 2.79
CA PHE A 461 -22.63 18.05 1.99
C PHE A 461 -22.68 19.46 1.46
N VAL A 462 -22.97 19.58 0.19
CA VAL A 462 -23.02 20.88 -0.48
C VAL A 462 -24.28 21.02 -1.31
N VAL A 463 -24.84 22.22 -1.32
CA VAL A 463 -25.88 22.59 -2.29
C VAL A 463 -25.18 23.10 -3.56
N ARG A 464 -25.08 22.24 -4.59
CA ARG A 464 -24.36 22.57 -5.84
C ARG A 464 -25.08 23.58 -6.72
N SER A 465 -26.39 23.48 -6.78
CA SER A 465 -27.19 24.43 -7.55
C SER A 465 -28.66 24.43 -7.17
N ILE A 466 -29.28 25.59 -7.28
CA ILE A 466 -30.73 25.80 -7.24
C ILE A 466 -31.10 26.60 -8.50
N ARG A 467 -31.81 25.99 -9.42
CA ARG A 467 -32.16 26.63 -10.68
C ARG A 467 -33.64 26.47 -11.03
N ARG A 468 -34.22 27.50 -11.65
CA ARG A 468 -35.58 27.42 -12.17
C ARG A 468 -35.60 26.58 -13.46
N LEU A 469 -36.47 25.57 -13.49
CA LEU A 469 -36.77 24.81 -14.69
C LEU A 469 -37.94 25.45 -15.46
N ASP A 470 -39.04 25.78 -14.76
CA ASP A 470 -40.23 26.40 -15.32
C ASP A 470 -40.93 27.28 -14.28
N CYS A 471 -41.80 28.17 -14.74
CA CYS A 471 -42.75 28.87 -13.88
C CYS A 471 -43.91 29.46 -14.67
N ASP A 472 -45.05 29.58 -14.00
CA ASP A 472 -46.22 30.31 -14.49
C ASP A 472 -46.71 31.32 -13.43
N ALA A 473 -47.91 31.90 -13.64
CA ALA A 473 -48.44 32.91 -12.72
C ALA A 473 -48.81 32.36 -11.32
N SER A 474 -48.81 31.05 -11.11
CA SER A 474 -49.26 30.38 -9.90
C SER A 474 -48.22 29.45 -9.28
N GLN A 475 -47.22 28.97 -10.06
CA GLN A 475 -46.39 27.88 -9.65
C GLN A 475 -44.95 28.03 -10.17
N TYR A 476 -43.98 27.58 -9.39
CA TYR A 476 -42.57 27.40 -9.79
C TYR A 476 -42.19 25.93 -9.83
N THR A 477 -41.38 25.57 -10.80
CA THR A 477 -40.66 24.28 -10.88
C THR A 477 -39.19 24.58 -10.83
N LEU A 478 -38.47 24.01 -9.84
CA LEU A 478 -37.07 24.17 -9.60
C LEU A 478 -36.33 22.84 -9.68
N GLU A 479 -35.07 22.90 -9.99
CA GLU A 479 -34.13 21.82 -9.74
C GLU A 479 -33.18 22.23 -8.61
N LEU A 480 -33.09 21.37 -7.60
CA LEU A 480 -32.10 21.40 -6.54
C LEU A 480 -31.11 20.28 -6.79
N VAL A 481 -29.81 20.57 -6.69
CA VAL A 481 -28.75 19.56 -6.76
C VAL A 481 -27.97 19.59 -5.46
N VAL A 482 -27.94 18.47 -4.76
CA VAL A 482 -27.19 18.25 -3.51
C VAL A 482 -26.06 17.28 -3.79
N GLY A 483 -24.88 17.53 -3.27
CA GLY A 483 -23.69 16.71 -3.46
C GLY A 483 -22.96 16.39 -2.17
N ASN A 484 -22.02 15.45 -2.26
CA ASN A 484 -21.07 15.11 -1.20
C ASN A 484 -19.66 15.34 -1.72
N ASP A 485 -19.01 16.40 -1.24
CA ASP A 485 -17.60 16.73 -1.56
C ASP A 485 -16.61 16.12 -0.57
N GLY A 486 -17.14 15.51 0.49
CA GLY A 486 -16.37 14.82 1.51
C GLY A 486 -15.82 13.48 1.07
N SER A 487 -15.26 12.80 2.01
CA SER A 487 -14.59 11.53 1.80
C SER A 487 -15.41 10.32 2.26
N LEU A 488 -16.51 10.49 3.00
CA LEU A 488 -17.37 9.41 3.48
C LEU A 488 -18.63 9.26 2.62
N SER A 489 -18.89 8.04 2.15
CA SER A 489 -20.18 7.67 1.55
C SER A 489 -21.26 7.66 2.62
N VAL A 490 -22.43 8.18 2.30
CA VAL A 490 -23.56 8.21 3.24
C VAL A 490 -24.79 7.54 2.63
N PRO A 491 -25.57 6.82 3.45
CA PRO A 491 -26.79 6.19 2.98
C PRO A 491 -27.84 7.22 2.59
N ALA A 492 -28.85 6.78 1.85
CA ALA A 492 -30.05 7.56 1.57
C ALA A 492 -30.68 8.13 2.85
N GLY A 493 -31.28 9.31 2.74
CA GLY A 493 -31.99 9.94 3.85
C GLY A 493 -31.40 11.25 4.35
N ILE A 494 -30.42 11.83 3.64
CA ILE A 494 -29.88 13.15 3.96
C ILE A 494 -30.94 14.19 3.67
N LEU A 495 -31.33 14.93 4.71
CA LEU A 495 -32.39 15.93 4.65
C LEU A 495 -31.88 17.27 4.13
N THR A 496 -32.65 17.92 3.30
CA THR A 496 -32.44 19.30 2.87
C THR A 496 -33.67 20.13 3.17
N GLN A 497 -33.50 21.18 3.94
CA GLN A 497 -34.54 22.17 4.22
C GLN A 497 -34.53 23.25 3.15
N LEU A 498 -35.71 23.80 2.87
CA LEU A 498 -35.91 24.76 1.80
C LEU A 498 -36.78 25.92 2.26
N LEU A 499 -36.33 27.15 2.04
CA LEU A 499 -37.05 28.36 2.35
C LEU A 499 -37.14 29.25 1.12
N VAL A 500 -38.34 29.63 0.73
CA VAL A 500 -38.60 30.57 -0.38
C VAL A 500 -38.87 31.95 0.23
N THR A 501 -38.12 32.95 -0.21
CA THR A 501 -38.35 34.37 0.16
C THR A 501 -38.74 35.17 -1.07
N THR A 502 -39.87 35.85 -0.99
CA THR A 502 -40.35 36.75 -2.07
C THR A 502 -39.69 38.14 -1.95
N GLN A 503 -39.76 38.94 -3.03
CA GLN A 503 -39.18 40.28 -3.08
C GLN A 503 -39.75 41.26 -2.02
N ASP A 504 -40.93 40.98 -1.44
CA ASP A 504 -41.53 41.77 -0.37
C ASP A 504 -41.30 41.17 1.05
N GLY A 505 -40.43 40.13 1.16
CA GLY A 505 -40.01 39.54 2.41
C GLY A 505 -40.98 38.52 3.02
N ARG A 506 -41.93 37.99 2.23
CA ARG A 506 -42.73 36.84 2.68
C ARG A 506 -41.92 35.58 2.55
N GLU A 507 -42.05 34.70 3.52
CA GLU A 507 -41.39 33.42 3.59
C GLU A 507 -42.37 32.26 3.42
N LEU A 508 -41.92 31.23 2.73
CA LEU A 508 -42.65 29.98 2.56
C LEU A 508 -41.64 28.84 2.78
N GLU A 509 -41.86 28.08 3.83
CA GLU A 509 -41.13 26.82 4.02
C GLU A 509 -41.71 25.75 3.07
N LEU A 510 -40.82 25.12 2.29
CA LEU A 510 -41.20 23.98 1.47
C LEU A 510 -41.01 22.68 2.28
N PRO A 511 -41.70 21.58 1.87
CA PRO A 511 -41.39 20.28 2.42
C PRO A 511 -39.91 19.96 2.19
N SER A 512 -39.22 19.46 3.23
CA SER A 512 -37.84 18.97 3.10
C SER A 512 -37.79 17.82 2.10
N VAL A 513 -36.67 17.73 1.39
CA VAL A 513 -36.34 16.57 0.54
C VAL A 513 -35.27 15.74 1.20
N ALA A 514 -35.24 14.46 0.89
CA ALA A 514 -34.22 13.54 1.37
C ALA A 514 -33.60 12.79 0.20
N THR A 515 -32.31 12.53 0.27
CA THR A 515 -31.65 11.68 -0.73
C THR A 515 -32.29 10.30 -0.78
N THR A 516 -32.42 9.74 -1.98
CA THR A 516 -33.09 8.46 -2.24
C THR A 516 -32.10 7.32 -2.45
N ASP A 517 -30.88 7.63 -2.81
CA ASP A 517 -29.77 6.70 -2.99
C ASP A 517 -28.57 7.09 -2.11
N TRP A 518 -27.59 6.20 -2.04
CA TRP A 518 -26.29 6.49 -1.44
C TRP A 518 -25.66 7.70 -2.11
N LEU A 519 -25.11 8.59 -1.33
CA LEU A 519 -24.38 9.76 -1.82
C LEU A 519 -22.89 9.53 -1.62
N LEU A 520 -22.24 9.01 -2.67
CA LEU A 520 -20.81 8.70 -2.67
C LEU A 520 -19.98 9.99 -2.81
N PRO A 521 -18.70 9.98 -2.46
CA PRO A 521 -17.78 11.10 -2.69
C PRO A 521 -17.79 11.60 -4.13
N GLY A 522 -17.98 12.90 -4.26
CA GLY A 522 -18.10 13.58 -5.56
C GLY A 522 -19.42 13.38 -6.29
N GLN A 523 -20.31 12.55 -5.78
CA GLN A 523 -21.65 12.35 -6.38
C GLN A 523 -22.64 13.43 -5.96
N SER A 524 -23.72 13.52 -6.74
CA SER A 524 -24.82 14.44 -6.49
C SER A 524 -26.15 13.80 -6.88
N GLU A 525 -27.19 14.18 -6.16
CA GLU A 525 -28.57 13.84 -6.48
C GLU A 525 -29.37 15.11 -6.84
N SER A 526 -30.26 14.99 -7.82
CA SER A 526 -31.06 16.09 -8.33
C SER A 526 -32.53 15.89 -7.98
N PHE A 527 -33.16 16.93 -7.46
CA PHE A 527 -34.58 16.95 -7.05
C PHE A 527 -35.35 17.96 -7.89
N GLU A 528 -36.49 17.54 -8.43
CA GLU A 528 -37.46 18.45 -9.03
C GLU A 528 -38.47 18.86 -7.98
N LEU A 529 -38.57 20.17 -7.71
CA LEU A 529 -39.44 20.76 -6.71
C LEU A 529 -40.52 21.58 -7.39
N VAL A 530 -41.78 21.29 -7.06
CA VAL A 530 -42.91 22.05 -7.59
C VAL A 530 -43.68 22.63 -6.42
N PHE A 531 -43.89 23.95 -6.43
CA PHE A 531 -44.61 24.64 -5.36
C PHE A 531 -45.41 25.84 -5.88
N ASP A 532 -46.50 26.15 -5.17
CA ASP A 532 -47.33 27.29 -5.46
C ASP A 532 -46.72 28.58 -4.94
N ILE A 533 -46.91 29.66 -5.67
CA ILE A 533 -46.46 31.00 -5.27
C ILE A 533 -47.20 31.44 -4.02
N PRO A 534 -46.53 32.00 -2.99
CA PRO A 534 -47.17 32.49 -1.79
C PRO A 534 -48.29 33.52 -2.07
N GLU A 535 -49.48 33.32 -1.49
CA GLU A 535 -50.62 34.24 -1.63
C GLU A 535 -50.28 35.65 -1.18
N GLY A 536 -50.72 36.66 -1.91
CA GLY A 536 -50.52 38.05 -1.57
C GLY A 536 -50.35 38.99 -2.77
N PRO A 537 -49.65 40.14 -2.59
CA PRO A 537 -49.30 41.02 -3.68
C PRO A 537 -48.53 40.28 -4.77
N GLU A 538 -48.61 40.78 -6.01
CA GLU A 538 -47.96 40.14 -7.18
C GLU A 538 -46.46 39.86 -6.88
N VAL A 539 -46.08 38.58 -7.00
CA VAL A 539 -44.70 38.13 -6.82
C VAL A 539 -43.99 38.27 -8.15
N THR A 540 -42.97 39.14 -8.16
CA THR A 540 -42.17 39.39 -9.37
C THR A 540 -40.86 38.62 -9.35
N SER A 541 -40.37 38.25 -8.16
CA SER A 541 -39.17 37.41 -8.01
C SER A 541 -39.14 36.71 -6.64
N ILE A 542 -38.43 35.60 -6.60
CA ILE A 542 -38.16 34.81 -5.40
C ILE A 542 -36.66 34.51 -5.28
N VAL A 543 -36.24 34.26 -4.05
CA VAL A 543 -34.96 33.63 -3.73
C VAL A 543 -35.27 32.36 -2.96
N VAL A 544 -34.58 31.28 -3.25
CA VAL A 544 -34.70 30.01 -2.53
C VAL A 544 -33.40 29.74 -1.81
N SER A 545 -33.49 29.60 -0.51
CA SER A 545 -32.40 29.14 0.36
C SER A 545 -32.56 27.65 0.63
N ALA A 546 -31.48 26.90 0.51
CA ALA A 546 -31.45 25.49 0.85
C ALA A 546 -30.36 25.22 1.90
N SER A 547 -30.65 24.35 2.86
CA SER A 547 -29.74 23.86 3.89
C SER A 547 -29.76 22.34 3.88
N VAL A 548 -28.68 21.72 3.45
CA VAL A 548 -28.49 20.27 3.45
C VAL A 548 -27.96 19.82 4.81
N ASP A 549 -28.22 18.56 5.18
CA ASP A 549 -27.92 17.95 6.49
C ASP A 549 -28.64 18.65 7.66
N ASP A 550 -29.76 19.29 7.42
CA ASP A 550 -30.55 20.00 8.43
C ASP A 550 -31.78 19.15 8.82
N ASP A 551 -31.89 18.76 10.08
CA ASP A 551 -32.97 17.94 10.63
C ASP A 551 -34.31 18.70 10.81
N GLY A 552 -34.35 19.98 10.45
CA GLY A 552 -35.50 20.88 10.62
C GLY A 552 -35.66 21.42 12.04
N ALA A 553 -34.78 21.05 12.94
CA ALA A 553 -34.72 21.56 14.32
C ALA A 553 -33.44 22.38 14.60
N GLY A 554 -32.63 22.58 13.55
CA GLY A 554 -31.32 23.25 13.61
C GLY A 554 -30.21 22.31 14.12
N GLY A 555 -30.42 21.00 14.01
CA GLY A 555 -29.41 19.96 14.26
C GLY A 555 -28.92 19.38 12.95
N GLN A 556 -27.71 18.84 12.98
CA GLN A 556 -27.07 18.14 11.88
C GLN A 556 -27.21 16.64 12.07
N GLN A 557 -27.34 15.89 10.97
CA GLN A 557 -27.41 14.43 11.00
C GLN A 557 -25.99 13.81 11.08
N TYR A 558 -25.00 14.48 10.49
CA TYR A 558 -23.61 14.03 10.42
C TYR A 558 -22.66 15.11 10.90
N ASN A 559 -21.44 14.70 11.29
CA ASN A 559 -20.32 15.63 11.44
C ASN A 559 -19.60 15.68 10.09
N GLU A 560 -19.36 16.87 9.59
CA GLU A 560 -18.81 17.08 8.25
C GLU A 560 -17.39 17.64 8.27
N CYS A 561 -16.71 17.56 7.13
CA CYS A 561 -15.39 18.17 6.96
C CYS A 561 -15.47 19.69 7.01
N GLU A 562 -16.51 20.28 6.41
CA GLU A 562 -16.76 21.71 6.36
C GLU A 562 -18.25 21.99 6.60
N GLU A 563 -18.60 22.44 7.78
CA GLU A 563 -19.97 22.70 8.21
C GLU A 563 -20.55 24.04 7.67
N GLU A 564 -19.69 24.91 7.14
CA GLU A 564 -20.09 26.25 6.73
C GLU A 564 -20.59 26.30 5.25
N ASN A 565 -20.45 25.22 4.49
CA ASN A 565 -20.82 25.14 3.06
C ASN A 565 -22.16 24.45 2.78
N ASN A 566 -22.86 23.99 3.82
CA ASN A 566 -24.15 23.26 3.74
C ASN A 566 -25.30 24.12 3.22
N THR A 567 -25.15 25.43 3.16
CA THR A 567 -26.22 26.35 2.78
C THR A 567 -25.90 27.10 1.50
N ALA A 568 -26.91 27.25 0.65
CA ALA A 568 -26.82 28.12 -0.52
C ALA A 568 -28.12 28.83 -0.82
N ASP A 569 -27.99 30.06 -1.34
CA ASP A 569 -29.08 30.84 -1.87
C ASP A 569 -29.06 30.81 -3.39
N SER A 570 -30.24 30.68 -3.99
CA SER A 570 -30.38 30.87 -5.42
C SER A 570 -30.16 32.34 -5.83
N ASN A 571 -29.80 32.55 -7.09
CA ASN A 571 -29.99 33.88 -7.67
C ASN A 571 -31.50 34.25 -7.63
N SER A 572 -31.78 35.57 -7.61
CA SER A 572 -33.17 36.03 -7.71
C SER A 572 -33.84 35.53 -9.01
N MET A 573 -34.88 34.71 -8.85
CA MET A 573 -35.59 34.09 -9.95
C MET A 573 -36.91 34.84 -10.21
N SER A 574 -37.14 35.28 -11.47
CA SER A 574 -38.38 35.93 -11.90
C SER A 574 -39.09 35.08 -12.95
N CYS A 575 -40.41 35.06 -12.91
CA CYS A 575 -41.22 34.48 -13.97
C CYS A 575 -41.42 35.49 -15.12
N PRO A 576 -41.20 35.09 -16.37
CA PRO A 576 -41.55 35.96 -17.50
C PRO A 576 -43.07 36.18 -17.50
N THR A 577 -43.48 37.44 -17.41
CA THR A 577 -44.89 37.81 -17.66
C THR A 577 -45.20 37.48 -19.14
N VAL A 578 -46.11 36.51 -19.34
CA VAL A 578 -46.67 36.25 -20.68
C VAL A 578 -47.43 37.53 -21.06
N GLN A 579 -46.92 38.31 -22.01
CA GLN A 579 -47.62 39.45 -22.62
C GLN A 579 -48.65 38.97 -23.61
#